data_f84fc5f0ab99f851650f114c9657d1db
#
_entry.id   f84fc5f0ab99f851650f114c9657d1db
#
_cell.length_a   1.000
_cell.length_b   1.000
_cell.length_c   1.000
_cell.angle_alpha   90.00
_cell.angle_beta   90.00
_cell.angle_gamma   90.00
#
_symmetry.space_group_name_H-M   'P 1'
#
loop_
_entity.id
_entity.type
_entity.pdbx_description
1 polymer ?
#
loop_
_entity_poly.entity_id
_entity_poly.type
_entity_poly.pdbx_seq_one_letter_code
_entity_poly.pdbx_strand_id
1 'polypeptide(L)'
;VTAEELLKQMSAEPFAEEMVCCVIDPETRGIDVPAEYQLLGVESDEKVERMYFQCPKIVGDNIDLSKLALRVNFRNANDQKDQYIVDDVEISGDNITFSWLLSRRVTQYKGNVSFIVCAVKASGEEITNEWNTTLATAQVLEGLEADITLPEEDTDVVKQLIAVATQKITDVQNATSSANTAASNADIKAQEAANAAEDARGVIDQITKDSYLHTTTQTFVDTVKASPTAYGNAIPEQIEGYIKQDTTKGLQLFDAKTVLSSQ
;
A
#
# COMPACT_ATOMS: atom_id res chain seq x y z
N VAL A 1 -21.54 -43.78 1.08
CA VAL A 1 -20.64 -42.86 0.35
C VAL A 1 -20.49 -43.42 -1.05
N THR A 2 -20.98 -42.71 -2.04
CA THR A 2 -20.90 -43.14 -3.44
C THR A 2 -19.53 -42.81 -4.02
N ALA A 3 -19.12 -43.52 -5.09
CA ALA A 3 -17.85 -43.23 -5.77
C ALA A 3 -17.75 -41.77 -6.27
N GLU A 4 -18.88 -41.16 -6.61
CA GLU A 4 -18.95 -39.73 -7.00
C GLU A 4 -18.74 -38.78 -5.82
N GLU A 5 -19.19 -39.13 -4.61
CA GLU A 5 -18.91 -38.34 -3.39
C GLU A 5 -17.44 -38.44 -2.97
N LEU A 6 -16.82 -39.62 -3.14
CA LEU A 6 -15.39 -39.81 -2.92
C LEU A 6 -14.56 -39.03 -3.94
N LEU A 7 -14.92 -39.05 -5.22
CA LEU A 7 -14.25 -38.27 -6.27
C LEU A 7 -14.39 -36.76 -6.03
N LYS A 8 -15.55 -36.28 -5.54
CA LYS A 8 -15.73 -34.87 -5.17
C LYS A 8 -14.90 -34.47 -3.93
N GLN A 9 -14.75 -35.36 -2.94
CA GLN A 9 -13.86 -35.13 -1.81
C GLN A 9 -12.39 -35.11 -2.23
N MET A 10 -11.98 -35.99 -3.13
CA MET A 10 -10.60 -36.01 -3.65
C MET A 10 -10.27 -34.87 -4.59
N SER A 11 -11.28 -34.24 -5.23
CA SER A 11 -11.08 -33.07 -6.10
C SER A 11 -11.24 -31.72 -5.37
N ALA A 12 -11.60 -31.73 -4.09
CA ALA A 12 -11.87 -30.52 -3.32
C ALA A 12 -10.69 -30.02 -2.46
N GLU A 13 -9.63 -30.82 -2.33
CA GLU A 13 -8.37 -30.32 -1.78
C GLU A 13 -7.39 -30.13 -2.93
N PRO A 14 -7.04 -28.89 -3.31
CA PRO A 14 -5.83 -28.71 -4.08
C PRO A 14 -4.70 -29.29 -3.22
N PHE A 15 -3.94 -30.22 -3.76
CA PHE A 15 -2.64 -30.53 -3.21
C PHE A 15 -1.87 -29.22 -3.19
N ALA A 16 -1.82 -28.56 -2.05
CA ALA A 16 -0.81 -27.55 -1.79
C ALA A 16 0.49 -28.37 -1.75
N GLU A 17 1.20 -28.41 -2.88
CA GLU A 17 2.57 -28.87 -2.88
C GLU A 17 3.29 -28.02 -1.84
N GLU A 18 3.66 -28.62 -0.71
CA GLU A 18 4.50 -27.95 0.27
C GLU A 18 5.77 -27.53 -0.47
N MET A 19 5.97 -26.24 -0.58
CA MET A 19 7.14 -25.69 -1.27
C MET A 19 8.40 -26.20 -0.56
N VAL A 20 9.18 -27.02 -1.25
CA VAL A 20 10.44 -27.52 -0.73
C VAL A 20 11.39 -26.35 -0.54
N CYS A 21 11.97 -26.20 0.64
CA CYS A 21 12.88 -25.11 0.97
C CYS A 21 14.19 -25.64 1.58
N CYS A 22 15.28 -24.97 1.28
CA CYS A 22 16.49 -25.08 2.08
C CYS A 22 16.24 -24.39 3.43
N VAL A 23 16.25 -25.16 4.51
CA VAL A 23 16.00 -24.63 5.85
C VAL A 23 17.30 -24.15 6.48
N ILE A 24 17.29 -22.91 6.96
CA ILE A 24 18.45 -22.32 7.63
C ILE A 24 18.21 -22.36 9.15
N ASP A 25 19.09 -23.06 9.85
CA ASP A 25 19.09 -23.14 11.30
C ASP A 25 19.67 -21.82 11.88
N PRO A 26 18.95 -21.10 12.74
CA PRO A 26 19.40 -19.82 13.26
C PRO A 26 20.56 -19.90 14.26
N GLU A 27 20.73 -21.06 14.92
CA GLU A 27 21.76 -21.26 15.96
C GLU A 27 23.06 -21.74 15.35
N THR A 28 23.00 -22.78 14.54
CA THR A 28 24.19 -23.35 13.87
C THR A 28 24.56 -22.59 12.60
N ARG A 29 23.62 -21.81 12.07
CA ARG A 29 23.70 -21.12 10.77
C ARG A 29 23.91 -22.07 9.61
N GLY A 30 23.62 -23.35 9.81
CA GLY A 30 23.65 -24.38 8.78
C GLY A 30 22.51 -24.23 7.79
N ILE A 31 22.78 -24.57 6.53
CA ILE A 31 21.75 -24.67 5.49
C ILE A 31 21.51 -26.16 5.26
N ASP A 32 20.31 -26.64 5.59
CA ASP A 32 19.88 -27.98 5.21
C ASP A 32 19.38 -27.94 3.77
N VAL A 33 20.13 -28.62 2.87
CA VAL A 33 19.83 -28.65 1.44
C VAL A 33 19.07 -29.95 1.14
N PRO A 34 17.76 -29.90 0.85
CA PRO A 34 16.97 -31.08 0.55
C PRO A 34 17.44 -31.75 -0.75
N ALA A 35 17.05 -33.01 -0.95
CA ALA A 35 17.48 -33.82 -2.08
C ALA A 35 17.18 -33.17 -3.45
N GLU A 36 16.07 -32.46 -3.55
CA GLU A 36 15.60 -31.75 -4.74
C GLU A 36 16.56 -30.64 -5.17
N TYR A 37 17.28 -30.02 -4.21
CA TYR A 37 18.23 -28.94 -4.47
C TYR A 37 19.70 -29.36 -4.40
N GLN A 38 19.98 -30.63 -4.24
CA GLN A 38 21.36 -31.15 -4.36
C GLN A 38 21.88 -31.07 -5.79
N LEU A 39 20.97 -30.99 -6.76
CA LEU A 39 21.28 -30.78 -8.18
C LEU A 39 20.73 -29.40 -8.60
N LEU A 40 21.64 -28.56 -9.11
CA LEU A 40 21.33 -27.18 -9.52
C LEU A 40 21.00 -27.04 -11.01
N GLY A 41 20.82 -28.16 -11.70
CA GLY A 41 20.60 -28.19 -13.14
C GLY A 41 21.80 -28.74 -13.92
N VAL A 42 21.86 -28.46 -15.20
CA VAL A 42 22.87 -28.91 -16.14
C VAL A 42 23.78 -27.75 -16.52
N GLU A 43 25.01 -28.04 -16.87
CA GLU A 43 25.99 -27.07 -17.35
C GLU A 43 25.38 -26.13 -18.40
N SER A 44 25.54 -24.81 -18.19
CA SER A 44 25.05 -23.73 -19.03
C SER A 44 23.55 -23.44 -18.96
N ASP A 45 22.77 -24.01 -18.06
CA ASP A 45 21.40 -23.60 -17.80
C ASP A 45 21.33 -22.11 -17.41
N GLU A 46 20.31 -21.40 -17.88
CA GLU A 46 20.10 -19.97 -17.60
C GLU A 46 18.69 -19.71 -17.09
N LYS A 47 18.55 -19.41 -15.81
CA LYS A 47 17.29 -19.01 -15.17
C LYS A 47 16.15 -20.03 -15.32
N VAL A 48 16.49 -21.29 -15.35
CA VAL A 48 15.56 -22.43 -15.45
C VAL A 48 15.20 -22.93 -14.06
N GLU A 49 16.19 -22.98 -13.17
CA GLU A 49 16.06 -23.53 -11.83
C GLU A 49 16.05 -22.43 -10.77
N ARG A 50 15.31 -22.69 -9.69
CA ARG A 50 15.18 -21.78 -8.56
C ARG A 50 15.23 -22.55 -7.25
N MET A 51 16.10 -22.14 -6.34
CA MET A 51 16.15 -22.66 -4.98
C MET A 51 15.37 -21.76 -4.04
N TYR A 52 14.60 -22.36 -3.17
CA TYR A 52 13.87 -21.63 -2.12
C TYR A 52 14.52 -21.84 -0.76
N PHE A 53 14.52 -20.80 0.04
CA PHE A 53 15.09 -20.78 1.38
C PHE A 53 14.05 -20.37 2.40
N GLN A 54 14.15 -20.95 3.58
CA GLN A 54 13.36 -20.56 4.74
C GLN A 54 14.28 -20.42 5.94
N CYS A 55 14.11 -19.33 6.69
CA CYS A 55 14.77 -19.13 7.96
C CYS A 55 13.89 -18.32 8.93
N PRO A 56 14.17 -18.40 10.24
CA PRO A 56 13.53 -17.52 11.20
C PRO A 56 13.80 -16.05 10.86
N LYS A 57 12.76 -15.23 11.00
CA LYS A 57 12.82 -13.80 10.77
C LYS A 57 13.77 -13.08 11.74
N ILE A 58 13.79 -13.56 12.99
CA ILE A 58 14.62 -12.99 14.04
C ILE A 58 15.76 -13.95 14.37
N VAL A 59 16.99 -13.46 14.33
CA VAL A 59 18.20 -14.25 14.60
C VAL A 59 19.12 -13.52 15.58
N GLY A 60 19.99 -14.27 16.28
CA GLY A 60 20.98 -13.73 17.21
C GLY A 60 20.35 -12.75 18.23
N ASP A 61 21.02 -11.63 18.44
CA ASP A 61 20.56 -10.59 19.37
C ASP A 61 19.43 -9.75 18.79
N ASN A 62 18.29 -10.40 18.46
CA ASN A 62 17.07 -9.75 18.01
C ASN A 62 17.21 -9.04 16.63
N ILE A 63 18.05 -9.56 15.75
CA ILE A 63 18.26 -9.02 14.40
C ILE A 63 17.11 -9.50 13.49
N ASP A 64 16.35 -8.54 12.96
CA ASP A 64 15.24 -8.81 12.03
C ASP A 64 15.78 -8.88 10.59
N LEU A 65 15.91 -10.10 10.05
CA LEU A 65 16.44 -10.36 8.70
C LEU A 65 15.54 -9.78 7.60
N SER A 66 14.25 -9.62 7.83
CA SER A 66 13.34 -9.02 6.84
C SER A 66 13.62 -7.55 6.56
N LYS A 67 14.43 -6.89 7.39
CA LYS A 67 14.84 -5.48 7.26
C LYS A 67 16.25 -5.31 6.71
N LEU A 68 16.92 -6.42 6.41
CA LEU A 68 18.28 -6.43 5.88
C LEU A 68 18.24 -6.76 4.38
N ALA A 69 19.28 -6.34 3.67
CA ALA A 69 19.49 -6.76 2.29
C ALA A 69 20.02 -8.20 2.29
N LEU A 70 19.20 -9.14 1.79
CA LEU A 70 19.56 -10.53 1.65
C LEU A 70 20.27 -10.75 0.31
N ARG A 71 21.28 -11.63 0.33
CA ARG A 71 21.99 -12.06 -0.88
C ARG A 71 22.51 -13.48 -0.70
N VAL A 72 22.70 -14.17 -1.82
CA VAL A 72 23.37 -15.45 -1.86
C VAL A 72 24.74 -15.24 -2.50
N ASN A 73 25.82 -15.41 -1.72
CA ASN A 73 27.16 -15.42 -2.27
C ASN A 73 27.49 -16.85 -2.68
N PHE A 74 28.00 -17.04 -3.88
CA PHE A 74 28.32 -18.34 -4.38
C PHE A 74 29.70 -18.40 -5.04
N ARG A 75 30.17 -19.61 -5.19
CA ARG A 75 31.40 -19.96 -5.91
C ARG A 75 31.08 -21.16 -6.81
N ASN A 76 31.21 -20.98 -8.12
CA ASN A 76 30.96 -22.05 -9.07
C ASN A 76 32.09 -23.09 -9.08
N ALA A 77 31.93 -24.14 -9.88
CA ALA A 77 32.89 -25.26 -9.95
C ALA A 77 34.30 -24.87 -10.48
N ASN A 78 34.45 -23.71 -11.09
CA ASN A 78 35.72 -23.13 -11.53
C ASN A 78 36.25 -22.04 -10.58
N ASP A 79 35.87 -22.06 -9.29
CA ASP A 79 36.29 -21.13 -8.25
C ASP A 79 35.94 -19.64 -8.51
N GLN A 80 35.13 -19.34 -9.50
CA GLN A 80 34.67 -18.00 -9.76
C GLN A 80 33.60 -17.65 -8.72
N LYS A 81 33.77 -16.48 -8.06
CA LYS A 81 32.87 -15.98 -7.03
C LYS A 81 31.94 -14.92 -7.61
N ASP A 82 30.68 -14.98 -7.21
CA ASP A 82 29.70 -13.96 -7.52
C ASP A 82 28.61 -13.93 -6.44
N GLN A 83 27.63 -13.05 -6.57
CA GLN A 83 26.52 -12.92 -5.63
C GLN A 83 25.19 -12.70 -6.35
N TYR A 84 24.14 -13.23 -5.77
CA TYR A 84 22.75 -12.99 -6.16
C TYR A 84 22.08 -12.10 -5.13
N ILE A 85 21.40 -11.05 -5.56
CA ILE A 85 20.63 -10.15 -4.70
C ILE A 85 19.20 -10.68 -4.62
N VAL A 86 18.75 -10.94 -3.41
CA VAL A 86 17.38 -11.42 -3.15
C VAL A 86 16.44 -10.24 -3.19
N ASP A 87 15.38 -10.33 -4.00
CA ASP A 87 14.37 -9.29 -4.18
C ASP A 87 12.93 -9.75 -3.86
N ASP A 88 12.75 -11.03 -3.51
CA ASP A 88 11.47 -11.71 -3.31
C ASP A 88 11.28 -12.20 -1.86
N VAL A 89 11.64 -11.40 -0.87
CA VAL A 89 11.47 -11.78 0.54
C VAL A 89 10.01 -11.74 0.95
N GLU A 90 9.47 -12.87 1.37
CA GLU A 90 8.13 -13.01 1.92
C GLU A 90 8.19 -13.32 3.42
N ILE A 91 7.24 -12.79 4.18
CA ILE A 91 7.12 -13.01 5.63
C ILE A 91 5.93 -13.93 5.88
N SER A 92 6.17 -15.07 6.52
CA SER A 92 5.13 -16.01 6.94
C SER A 92 5.29 -16.32 8.44
N GLY A 93 4.49 -15.67 9.27
CA GLY A 93 4.58 -15.78 10.73
C GLY A 93 5.94 -15.34 11.25
N ASP A 94 6.64 -16.26 11.94
CA ASP A 94 7.96 -16.03 12.52
C ASP A 94 9.11 -16.34 11.55
N ASN A 95 8.80 -16.72 10.32
CA ASN A 95 9.78 -17.06 9.29
C ASN A 95 9.76 -16.06 8.14
N ILE A 96 10.86 -16.04 7.40
CA ILE A 96 10.97 -15.44 6.08
C ILE A 96 11.29 -16.53 5.06
N THR A 97 10.73 -16.39 3.86
CA THR A 97 11.05 -17.20 2.68
C THR A 97 11.56 -16.30 1.58
N PHE A 98 12.47 -16.80 0.78
CA PHE A 98 13.03 -16.09 -0.36
C PHE A 98 13.62 -17.11 -1.35
N SER A 99 14.00 -16.64 -2.54
CA SER A 99 14.52 -17.53 -3.55
C SER A 99 15.83 -17.06 -4.18
N TRP A 100 16.52 -18.00 -4.78
CA TRP A 100 17.69 -17.82 -5.62
C TRP A 100 17.44 -18.37 -7.02
N LEU A 101 17.27 -17.49 -7.99
CA LEU A 101 17.17 -17.87 -9.39
C LEU A 101 18.56 -18.14 -9.95
N LEU A 102 18.80 -19.37 -10.39
CA LEU A 102 20.12 -19.82 -10.83
C LEU A 102 20.43 -19.25 -12.22
N SER A 103 21.48 -18.46 -12.31
CA SER A 103 21.98 -17.90 -13.55
C SER A 103 23.02 -18.83 -14.18
N ARG A 104 23.34 -18.61 -15.46
CA ARG A 104 24.43 -19.30 -16.15
C ARG A 104 25.77 -19.16 -15.42
N ARG A 105 25.99 -18.10 -14.66
CA ARG A 105 27.18 -17.89 -13.85
C ARG A 105 27.36 -19.00 -12.80
N VAL A 106 26.25 -19.47 -12.24
CA VAL A 106 26.23 -20.59 -11.28
C VAL A 106 26.51 -21.91 -11.99
N THR A 107 25.85 -22.15 -13.13
CA THR A 107 25.81 -23.42 -13.87
C THR A 107 26.89 -23.52 -14.96
N GLN A 108 27.74 -22.52 -15.11
CA GLN A 108 28.70 -22.40 -16.20
C GLN A 108 29.67 -23.61 -16.33
N TYR A 109 29.94 -24.27 -15.23
CA TYR A 109 30.86 -25.42 -15.16
C TYR A 109 30.20 -26.53 -14.36
N LYS A 110 30.33 -27.77 -14.86
CA LYS A 110 29.95 -28.98 -14.11
C LYS A 110 30.77 -29.12 -12.84
N GLY A 111 30.14 -29.57 -11.77
CA GLY A 111 30.81 -29.84 -10.50
C GLY A 111 30.14 -29.15 -9.32
N ASN A 112 30.88 -29.03 -8.24
CA ASN A 112 30.35 -28.49 -6.99
C ASN A 112 30.26 -26.95 -6.98
N VAL A 113 29.09 -26.45 -6.65
CA VAL A 113 28.84 -25.03 -6.35
C VAL A 113 28.74 -24.91 -4.84
N SER A 114 29.48 -23.98 -4.26
CA SER A 114 29.44 -23.67 -2.85
C SER A 114 28.74 -22.32 -2.65
N PHE A 115 27.85 -22.21 -1.64
CA PHE A 115 27.12 -20.98 -1.41
C PHE A 115 26.84 -20.72 0.07
N ILE A 116 26.60 -19.45 0.40
CA ILE A 116 26.16 -18.97 1.71
C ILE A 116 25.04 -17.94 1.51
N VAL A 117 24.17 -17.81 2.50
CA VAL A 117 23.22 -16.71 2.59
C VAL A 117 23.80 -15.65 3.49
N CYS A 118 23.74 -14.40 3.02
CA CYS A 118 24.20 -13.22 3.74
C CYS A 118 23.06 -12.24 3.93
N ALA A 119 22.98 -11.63 5.11
CA ALA A 119 22.06 -10.52 5.40
C ALA A 119 22.86 -9.33 5.87
N VAL A 120 22.72 -8.18 5.20
CA VAL A 120 23.55 -7.00 5.44
C VAL A 120 22.68 -5.78 5.68
N LYS A 121 23.05 -4.99 6.68
CA LYS A 121 22.54 -3.64 6.89
C LYS A 121 23.68 -2.66 6.71
N ALA A 122 23.47 -1.70 5.81
CA ALA A 122 24.41 -0.63 5.59
C ALA A 122 23.77 0.72 5.96
N SER A 123 24.59 1.64 6.44
CA SER A 123 24.23 3.05 6.65
C SER A 123 25.25 3.89 5.87
N GLY A 124 24.86 4.36 4.69
CA GLY A 124 25.79 4.93 3.74
C GLY A 124 26.78 3.89 3.24
N GLU A 125 28.07 4.15 3.36
CA GLU A 125 29.16 3.23 2.97
C GLU A 125 29.56 2.24 4.08
N GLU A 126 29.04 2.40 5.31
CA GLU A 126 29.40 1.59 6.46
C GLU A 126 28.42 0.43 6.65
N ILE A 127 28.95 -0.80 6.77
CA ILE A 127 28.18 -1.98 7.14
C ILE A 127 27.98 -1.98 8.65
N THR A 128 26.74 -1.84 9.09
CA THR A 128 26.41 -1.80 10.52
C THR A 128 26.10 -3.16 11.10
N ASN A 129 25.52 -4.07 10.29
CA ASN A 129 25.24 -5.44 10.68
C ASN A 129 25.50 -6.36 9.47
N GLU A 130 26.12 -7.50 9.74
CA GLU A 130 26.28 -8.56 8.78
C GLU A 130 26.05 -9.92 9.45
N TRP A 131 25.16 -10.73 8.87
CA TRP A 131 24.89 -12.08 9.31
C TRP A 131 25.08 -13.02 8.15
N ASN A 132 25.81 -14.12 8.37
CA ASN A 132 26.16 -15.09 7.33
C ASN A 132 25.83 -16.49 7.83
N THR A 133 25.38 -17.36 6.90
CA THR A 133 25.27 -18.82 7.14
C THR A 133 26.65 -19.50 7.00
N THR A 134 26.70 -20.76 7.39
CA THR A 134 27.80 -21.64 7.03
C THR A 134 27.72 -22.03 5.56
N LEU A 135 28.80 -22.58 5.04
CA LEU A 135 28.91 -23.00 3.64
C LEU A 135 28.02 -24.22 3.36
N ALA A 136 27.19 -24.12 2.33
CA ALA A 136 26.46 -25.24 1.74
C ALA A 136 27.02 -25.58 0.35
N THR A 137 26.69 -26.75 -0.16
CA THR A 137 27.17 -27.24 -1.47
C THR A 137 26.05 -27.95 -2.21
N ALA A 138 25.98 -27.74 -3.53
CA ALA A 138 25.15 -28.51 -4.45
C ALA A 138 25.90 -28.71 -5.76
N GLN A 139 25.38 -29.52 -6.69
CA GLN A 139 26.11 -29.95 -7.86
C GLN A 139 25.43 -29.54 -9.16
N VAL A 140 26.24 -29.13 -10.14
CA VAL A 140 25.83 -28.93 -11.53
C VAL A 140 26.25 -30.16 -12.33
N LEU A 141 25.32 -30.72 -13.10
CA LEU A 141 25.56 -31.88 -13.95
C LEU A 141 26.27 -31.49 -15.25
N GLU A 142 26.92 -32.46 -15.88
CA GLU A 142 27.58 -32.29 -17.18
C GLU A 142 26.56 -32.05 -18.29
N GLY A 143 26.78 -30.99 -19.07
CA GLY A 143 26.05 -30.68 -20.29
C GLY A 143 26.91 -30.85 -21.54
N LEU A 144 26.27 -30.94 -22.70
CA LEU A 144 26.97 -30.92 -24.00
C LEU A 144 26.67 -29.59 -24.67
N GLU A 145 27.49 -28.59 -24.42
CA GLU A 145 27.29 -27.25 -24.97
C GLU A 145 28.45 -26.87 -25.93
N ALA A 146 28.10 -26.09 -26.96
CA ALA A 146 29.10 -25.40 -27.76
C ALA A 146 29.69 -24.25 -26.95
N ASP A 147 30.97 -23.98 -27.05
CA ASP A 147 31.72 -22.95 -26.33
C ASP A 147 31.01 -21.57 -26.42
N ILE A 148 30.28 -21.22 -25.40
CA ILE A 148 29.75 -19.86 -25.22
C ILE A 148 30.64 -19.14 -24.20
N THR A 149 31.47 -18.24 -24.68
CA THR A 149 32.30 -17.40 -23.82
C THR A 149 31.42 -16.28 -23.23
N LEU A 150 31.17 -16.30 -21.93
CA LEU A 150 30.54 -15.18 -21.25
C LEU A 150 31.56 -14.03 -21.11
N PRO A 151 31.15 -12.76 -21.37
CA PRO A 151 32.03 -11.63 -21.13
C PRO A 151 32.45 -11.58 -19.65
N GLU A 152 33.75 -11.48 -19.38
CA GLU A 152 34.27 -11.39 -18.00
C GLU A 152 33.79 -10.15 -17.23
N GLU A 153 33.40 -9.09 -17.96
CA GLU A 153 33.05 -7.79 -17.39
C GLU A 153 31.60 -7.71 -16.87
N ASP A 154 30.72 -8.65 -17.26
CA ASP A 154 29.32 -8.65 -16.89
C ASP A 154 29.04 -9.63 -15.74
N THR A 155 29.34 -9.26 -14.52
CA THR A 155 28.95 -10.05 -13.34
C THR A 155 27.43 -10.05 -13.16
N ASP A 156 26.88 -11.16 -12.68
CA ASP A 156 25.42 -11.28 -12.41
C ASP A 156 24.92 -10.21 -11.44
N VAL A 157 25.75 -9.85 -10.47
CA VAL A 157 25.40 -8.81 -9.49
C VAL A 157 25.19 -7.45 -10.17
N VAL A 158 25.99 -7.08 -11.17
CA VAL A 158 25.84 -5.82 -11.89
C VAL A 158 24.54 -5.80 -12.68
N LYS A 159 24.23 -6.90 -13.40
CA LYS A 159 22.97 -7.05 -14.14
C LYS A 159 21.76 -6.97 -13.22
N GLN A 160 21.82 -7.65 -12.07
CA GLN A 160 20.77 -7.62 -11.06
C GLN A 160 20.61 -6.23 -10.43
N LEU A 161 21.71 -5.57 -10.08
CA LEU A 161 21.67 -4.20 -9.53
C LEU A 161 21.00 -3.23 -10.50
N ILE A 162 21.33 -3.31 -11.80
CA ILE A 162 20.68 -2.51 -12.84
C ILE A 162 19.19 -2.83 -12.92
N ALA A 163 18.81 -4.10 -12.93
CA ALA A 163 17.42 -4.52 -12.99
C ALA A 163 16.64 -4.05 -11.75
N VAL A 164 17.18 -4.27 -10.54
CA VAL A 164 16.57 -3.84 -9.27
C VAL A 164 16.47 -2.31 -9.21
N ALA A 165 17.52 -1.58 -9.60
CA ALA A 165 17.49 -0.13 -9.62
C ALA A 165 16.41 0.40 -10.59
N THR A 166 16.31 -0.18 -11.78
CA THR A 166 15.29 0.19 -12.78
C THR A 166 13.88 -0.07 -12.25
N GLN A 167 13.66 -1.23 -11.61
CA GLN A 167 12.36 -1.55 -11.01
C GLN A 167 12.02 -0.57 -9.88
N LYS A 168 12.95 -0.28 -8.97
CA LYS A 168 12.73 0.69 -7.87
C LYS A 168 12.45 2.10 -8.38
N ILE A 169 13.09 2.53 -9.45
CA ILE A 169 12.77 3.82 -10.10
C ILE A 169 11.32 3.82 -10.59
N THR A 170 10.89 2.75 -11.25
CA THR A 170 9.51 2.60 -11.73
C THR A 170 8.51 2.60 -10.57
N ASP A 171 8.79 1.87 -9.49
CA ASP A 171 7.95 1.82 -8.29
C ASP A 171 7.80 3.21 -7.65
N VAL A 172 8.90 3.96 -7.52
CA VAL A 172 8.90 5.35 -7.01
C VAL A 172 8.11 6.29 -7.92
N GLN A 173 8.25 6.17 -9.23
CA GLN A 173 7.48 6.97 -10.20
C GLN A 173 5.97 6.70 -10.07
N ASN A 174 5.58 5.43 -9.96
CA ASN A 174 4.19 5.02 -9.77
C ASN A 174 3.63 5.52 -8.44
N ALA A 175 4.40 5.39 -7.35
CA ALA A 175 4.01 5.91 -6.03
C ALA A 175 3.86 7.44 -6.05
N THR A 176 4.77 8.15 -6.71
CA THR A 176 4.71 9.60 -6.88
C THR A 176 3.46 10.03 -7.65
N SER A 177 3.16 9.34 -8.76
CA SER A 177 1.95 9.60 -9.56
C SER A 177 0.68 9.37 -8.75
N SER A 178 0.63 8.29 -7.97
CA SER A 178 -0.50 7.98 -7.09
C SER A 178 -0.66 9.03 -5.98
N ALA A 179 0.44 9.47 -5.37
CA ALA A 179 0.42 10.53 -4.36
C ALA A 179 -0.06 11.87 -4.92
N ASN A 180 0.38 12.25 -6.11
CA ASN A 180 -0.07 13.47 -6.78
C ASN A 180 -1.56 13.41 -7.12
N THR A 181 -2.06 12.27 -7.57
CA THR A 181 -3.49 12.06 -7.82
C THR A 181 -4.30 12.17 -6.52
N ALA A 182 -3.83 11.57 -5.45
CA ALA A 182 -4.47 11.65 -4.13
C ALA A 182 -4.49 13.09 -3.60
N ALA A 183 -3.40 13.84 -3.74
CA ALA A 183 -3.32 15.25 -3.36
C ALA A 183 -4.32 16.10 -4.16
N SER A 184 -4.39 15.93 -5.48
CA SER A 184 -5.35 16.64 -6.33
C SER A 184 -6.80 16.34 -5.94
N ASN A 185 -7.12 15.07 -5.64
CA ASN A 185 -8.45 14.68 -5.18
C ASN A 185 -8.77 15.29 -3.80
N ALA A 186 -7.79 15.38 -2.90
CA ALA A 186 -7.97 16.02 -1.60
C ALA A 186 -8.26 17.52 -1.76
N ASP A 187 -7.57 18.22 -2.65
CA ASP A 187 -7.81 19.65 -2.95
C ASP A 187 -9.23 19.87 -3.51
N ILE A 188 -9.66 19.00 -4.44
CA ILE A 188 -11.03 19.05 -4.98
C ILE A 188 -12.06 18.88 -3.85
N LYS A 189 -11.88 17.89 -2.98
CA LYS A 189 -12.78 17.63 -1.85
C LYS A 189 -12.77 18.76 -0.82
N ALA A 190 -11.64 19.37 -0.57
CA ALA A 190 -11.54 20.55 0.29
C ALA A 190 -12.33 21.73 -0.30
N GLN A 191 -12.25 21.97 -1.60
CA GLN A 191 -13.01 23.01 -2.27
C GLN A 191 -14.52 22.73 -2.26
N GLU A 192 -14.94 21.49 -2.53
CA GLU A 192 -16.34 21.06 -2.42
C GLU A 192 -16.89 21.30 -1.00
N ALA A 193 -16.12 20.96 0.03
CA ALA A 193 -16.49 21.17 1.42
C ALA A 193 -16.57 22.67 1.77
N ALA A 194 -15.65 23.49 1.26
CA ALA A 194 -15.69 24.94 1.46
C ALA A 194 -16.94 25.55 0.82
N ASN A 195 -17.27 25.16 -0.41
CA ASN A 195 -18.48 25.63 -1.10
C ASN A 195 -19.76 25.21 -0.35
N ALA A 196 -19.84 23.95 0.09
CA ALA A 196 -20.97 23.47 0.87
C ALA A 196 -21.12 24.21 2.23
N ALA A 197 -20.01 24.56 2.86
CA ALA A 197 -20.03 25.36 4.09
C ALA A 197 -20.51 26.80 3.85
N GLU A 198 -20.17 27.40 2.73
CA GLU A 198 -20.65 28.73 2.33
C GLU A 198 -22.15 28.70 2.02
N ASP A 199 -22.60 27.69 1.28
CA ASP A 199 -24.02 27.49 0.99
C ASP A 199 -24.83 27.30 2.29
N ALA A 200 -24.33 26.48 3.22
CA ALA A 200 -24.96 26.25 4.51
C ALA A 200 -25.06 27.54 5.35
N ARG A 201 -24.02 28.38 5.34
CA ARG A 201 -24.04 29.71 6.00
C ARG A 201 -25.10 30.61 5.37
N GLY A 202 -25.20 30.62 4.03
CA GLY A 202 -26.22 31.37 3.33
C GLY A 202 -27.64 30.96 3.74
N VAL A 203 -27.90 29.66 3.88
CA VAL A 203 -29.19 29.13 4.36
C VAL A 203 -29.44 29.52 5.80
N ILE A 204 -28.46 29.42 6.69
CA ILE A 204 -28.57 29.82 8.10
C ILE A 204 -28.90 31.33 8.21
N ASP A 205 -28.20 32.16 7.44
CA ASP A 205 -28.44 33.59 7.42
C ASP A 205 -29.87 33.92 6.97
N GLN A 206 -30.37 33.20 5.96
CA GLN A 206 -31.74 33.38 5.47
C GLN A 206 -32.75 32.94 6.52
N ILE A 207 -32.59 31.79 7.16
CA ILE A 207 -33.48 31.30 8.23
C ILE A 207 -33.47 32.26 9.40
N THR A 208 -32.33 32.81 9.78
CA THR A 208 -32.19 33.75 10.88
C THR A 208 -32.95 35.05 10.58
N LYS A 209 -32.84 35.57 9.37
CA LYS A 209 -33.59 36.74 8.91
C LYS A 209 -35.06 36.48 8.90
N ASP A 210 -35.50 35.35 8.33
CA ASP A 210 -36.92 34.98 8.27
C ASP A 210 -37.53 34.80 9.67
N SER A 211 -36.81 34.16 10.59
CA SER A 211 -37.25 33.99 11.98
C SER A 211 -37.34 35.29 12.72
N TYR A 212 -36.37 36.19 12.54
CA TYR A 212 -36.39 37.51 13.14
C TYR A 212 -37.60 38.32 12.65
N LEU A 213 -37.81 38.34 11.33
CA LEU A 213 -38.94 39.03 10.72
C LEU A 213 -40.30 38.50 11.21
N HIS A 214 -40.44 37.17 11.24
CA HIS A 214 -41.64 36.51 11.71
C HIS A 214 -41.94 36.88 13.20
N THR A 215 -40.94 36.76 14.06
CA THR A 215 -41.06 37.09 15.49
C THR A 215 -41.41 38.58 15.70
N THR A 216 -40.75 39.47 14.97
CA THR A 216 -40.97 40.90 15.08
C THR A 216 -42.39 41.29 14.62
N THR A 217 -42.84 40.71 13.51
CA THR A 217 -44.19 40.92 12.98
C THR A 217 -45.24 40.38 13.94
N GLN A 218 -45.04 39.15 14.46
CA GLN A 218 -45.96 38.56 15.43
C GLN A 218 -46.02 39.36 16.73
N THR A 219 -44.88 39.81 17.26
CA THR A 219 -44.84 40.66 18.46
C THR A 219 -45.59 41.97 18.25
N PHE A 220 -45.45 42.57 17.08
CA PHE A 220 -46.21 43.79 16.75
C PHE A 220 -47.72 43.55 16.73
N VAL A 221 -48.14 42.48 16.00
CA VAL A 221 -49.60 42.13 15.94
C VAL A 221 -50.12 41.80 17.32
N ASP A 222 -49.42 41.10 18.16
CA ASP A 222 -49.82 40.72 19.51
C ASP A 222 -49.91 41.99 20.42
N THR A 223 -48.98 42.92 20.26
CA THR A 223 -48.98 44.17 20.97
C THR A 223 -50.25 45.01 20.62
N VAL A 224 -50.55 45.07 19.33
CA VAL A 224 -51.74 45.78 18.85
C VAL A 224 -53.03 45.14 19.38
N LYS A 225 -53.12 43.82 19.38
CA LYS A 225 -54.27 43.05 19.91
C LYS A 225 -54.42 43.20 21.43
N ALA A 226 -53.31 43.19 22.15
CA ALA A 226 -53.32 43.30 23.62
C ALA A 226 -53.73 44.71 24.12
N SER A 227 -53.59 45.73 23.28
CA SER A 227 -53.91 47.11 23.64
C SER A 227 -54.86 47.80 22.62
N PRO A 228 -56.01 47.21 22.33
CA PRO A 228 -56.89 47.69 21.28
C PRO A 228 -57.39 49.15 21.57
N THR A 229 -57.47 49.52 22.82
CA THR A 229 -57.81 50.88 23.20
C THR A 229 -56.71 51.91 22.95
N ALA A 230 -55.48 51.53 23.04
CA ALA A 230 -54.34 52.43 22.78
C ALA A 230 -54.18 52.71 21.27
N TYR A 231 -54.53 51.75 20.45
CA TYR A 231 -54.50 51.88 19.00
C TYR A 231 -55.89 52.14 18.41
N GLY A 232 -56.97 51.94 19.24
CA GLY A 232 -58.34 52.29 19.00
C GLY A 232 -58.87 52.02 17.61
N ASN A 233 -59.90 52.77 17.28
CA ASN A 233 -60.53 52.66 15.96
C ASN A 233 -59.65 53.16 14.79
N ALA A 234 -58.50 53.72 15.12
CA ALA A 234 -57.56 54.24 14.15
C ALA A 234 -56.58 53.22 13.63
N ILE A 235 -56.55 52.04 14.23
CA ILE A 235 -55.54 50.98 13.83
C ILE A 235 -55.52 50.69 12.32
N PRO A 236 -56.70 50.55 11.67
CA PRO A 236 -56.66 50.24 10.23
C PRO A 236 -56.18 51.39 9.36
N GLU A 237 -56.25 52.62 9.89
CA GLU A 237 -55.96 53.82 9.10
C GLU A 237 -54.60 54.44 9.48
N GLN A 238 -54.14 54.21 10.70
CA GLN A 238 -52.92 54.83 11.21
C GLN A 238 -51.68 53.92 11.19
N ILE A 239 -51.90 52.65 11.11
CA ILE A 239 -50.79 51.68 10.97
C ILE A 239 -50.78 51.17 9.55
N GLU A 240 -50.49 52.01 8.62
CA GLU A 240 -50.29 51.65 7.23
C GLU A 240 -48.92 51.13 7.01
N GLY A 241 -48.27 50.78 7.76
CA GLY A 241 -47.00 50.28 7.39
C GLY A 241 -46.56 49.15 8.31
N TYR A 242 -46.32 48.11 7.84
CA TYR A 242 -45.76 47.03 8.61
C TYR A 242 -44.75 46.26 7.87
N ILE A 243 -44.08 45.47 8.66
CA ILE A 243 -42.91 44.76 8.19
C ILE A 243 -43.29 43.78 7.11
N LYS A 244 -42.73 43.96 5.94
CA LYS A 244 -42.88 43.14 4.79
C LYS A 244 -41.52 42.68 4.35
N GLN A 245 -41.39 41.41 4.14
CA GLN A 245 -40.15 40.89 3.60
C GLN A 245 -40.01 41.21 2.12
N ASP A 246 -38.87 41.72 1.76
CA ASP A 246 -38.44 41.84 0.37
C ASP A 246 -37.09 41.20 0.25
N THR A 247 -37.00 40.17 -0.59
CA THR A 247 -35.76 39.42 -0.81
C THR A 247 -34.63 40.24 -1.43
N THR A 248 -34.98 41.39 -2.03
CA THR A 248 -34.00 42.29 -2.67
C THR A 248 -33.69 43.52 -1.85
N LYS A 249 -34.63 44.01 -1.03
CA LYS A 249 -34.53 45.28 -0.33
C LYS A 249 -34.68 45.18 1.19
N GLY A 250 -34.85 43.96 1.69
CA GLY A 250 -35.03 43.71 3.11
C GLY A 250 -36.49 43.95 3.57
N LEU A 251 -36.68 44.61 4.68
CA LEU A 251 -37.99 44.85 5.28
C LEU A 251 -38.75 45.99 4.59
N GLN A 252 -39.97 45.72 4.22
CA GLN A 252 -40.88 46.71 3.73
C GLN A 252 -42.08 46.85 4.65
N LEU A 253 -42.71 47.99 4.61
CA LEU A 253 -43.97 48.20 5.28
C LEU A 253 -45.13 47.64 4.47
N PHE A 254 -46.05 46.95 5.07
CA PHE A 254 -47.24 46.38 4.45
C PHE A 254 -48.52 46.71 5.21
N ASP A 255 -49.67 46.63 4.57
CA ASP A 255 -50.92 47.15 5.11
C ASP A 255 -51.42 46.34 6.31
N ALA A 256 -51.60 47.02 7.48
CA ALA A 256 -52.09 46.46 8.70
C ALA A 256 -53.52 45.96 8.63
N LYS A 257 -54.31 46.52 7.75
CA LYS A 257 -55.65 46.04 7.47
C LYS A 257 -55.68 44.59 7.03
N THR A 258 -54.77 44.24 6.15
CA THR A 258 -54.69 42.86 5.60
C THR A 258 -54.35 41.86 6.69
N VAL A 259 -53.48 42.21 7.64
CA VAL A 259 -53.09 41.32 8.75
C VAL A 259 -54.19 41.17 9.79
N LEU A 260 -54.90 42.26 10.11
CA LEU A 260 -55.95 42.23 11.13
C LEU A 260 -57.32 41.76 10.62
N SER A 261 -57.58 41.84 9.33
CA SER A 261 -58.82 41.37 8.72
C SER A 261 -58.84 39.88 8.36
N SER A 262 -57.70 39.20 8.39
CA SER A 262 -57.59 37.77 8.14
C SER A 262 -57.82 36.89 9.37
N GLN A 263 -58.47 37.37 10.38
CA GLN A 263 -58.86 36.64 11.60
C GLN A 263 -60.41 36.60 11.77
#